data_d7af0136d21332b64b7939a0a0fc27af
#
_entry.id   d7af0136d21332b64b7939a0a0fc27af
#
_cell.length_a   1.000
_cell.length_b   1.000
_cell.length_c   1.000
_cell.angle_alpha   90.00
_cell.angle_beta   90.00
_cell.angle_gamma   90.00
#
_symmetry.space_group_name_H-M   'P 1'
#
loop_
_entity.id
_entity.type
_entity.pdbx_description
1 polymer ?
#
loop_
_entity_poly.entity_id
_entity_poly.type
_entity_poly.pdbx_seq_one_letter_code
_entity_poly.pdbx_strand_id
1 'polypeptide(L)'
;MKAIAFPKTIQSISPGTFYDCRSLSTIECKSLTPPVTATGNGDSPFTGAFKPENCTLKVPFTSISVYKESSIYGIMNTIVPLANITADNEEVSPETTDLLATAKKITISGSTPDALEIQALFASNEKVTSIDMTGVIEYFEVPVAANPNCLVYAPASAQVENNNVVINGTAKKIVLTDAMPFEATTDFHADAISYTRTIEESLTTNAQETTGWRGIVLPFDVSTIQARNKAGEQVELSAYNAEGQYDTSKNPFWLRELTTEGFAATQTFSANTPYIICFPNSSELDEHINIIGDVTFSASNAEITATPVFNAVEGKDFDMIATLQTVPTAEGIYAINNTGSSFVNNSRDIAPFECYVICKQGSTDAPDSFDLPAKLPTAIDNETVTGSKIYTADGNLVIISNEPTEIAVYNITGQMVLMQKVEAGKTIVNDIPHGVYIVNGQKIIL
;
A
#
# COMPACT_ATOMS: atom_id res chain seq x y z
N MET A 1 -7.21 -1.82 53.18
CA MET A 1 -6.78 -2.01 51.82
C MET A 1 -7.96 -1.71 50.91
N LYS A 2 -7.79 -0.92 49.83
CA LYS A 2 -8.87 -0.58 48.87
C LYS A 2 -8.82 -1.40 47.60
N ALA A 3 -7.62 -1.80 47.19
CA ALA A 3 -7.43 -2.60 45.99
C ALA A 3 -6.34 -3.67 46.19
N ILE A 4 -6.44 -4.77 45.45
CA ILE A 4 -5.45 -5.84 45.39
C ILE A 4 -5.34 -6.34 43.97
N ALA A 5 -4.14 -6.76 43.56
CA ALA A 5 -3.89 -7.37 42.26
C ALA A 5 -3.25 -8.76 42.43
N PHE A 6 -3.75 -9.74 41.70
CA PHE A 6 -3.21 -11.08 41.59
C PHE A 6 -2.49 -11.29 40.27
N PRO A 7 -1.31 -11.93 40.31
CA PRO A 7 -0.56 -12.22 39.09
C PRO A 7 -1.26 -13.27 38.22
N LYS A 8 -0.87 -13.38 36.95
CA LYS A 8 -1.41 -14.38 36.01
C LYS A 8 -1.13 -15.83 36.43
N THR A 9 -0.15 -16.03 37.28
CA THR A 9 0.26 -17.36 37.76
C THR A 9 -0.48 -17.84 39.02
N ILE A 10 -1.42 -17.06 39.55
CA ILE A 10 -2.15 -17.45 40.76
C ILE A 10 -3.05 -18.65 40.44
N GLN A 11 -2.97 -19.69 41.26
CA GLN A 11 -3.76 -20.91 41.09
C GLN A 11 -4.80 -21.07 42.21
N SER A 12 -4.50 -20.59 43.41
CA SER A 12 -5.38 -20.75 44.55
C SER A 12 -5.29 -19.61 45.54
N ILE A 13 -6.40 -19.38 46.27
CA ILE A 13 -6.49 -18.38 47.36
C ILE A 13 -7.00 -19.12 48.59
N SER A 14 -6.37 -18.93 49.75
CA SER A 14 -6.78 -19.57 50.98
C SER A 14 -8.15 -19.09 51.49
N PRO A 15 -8.95 -19.96 52.17
CA PRO A 15 -10.18 -19.56 52.82
C PRO A 15 -9.96 -18.36 53.73
N GLY A 16 -10.90 -17.42 53.76
CA GLY A 16 -10.86 -16.24 54.63
C GLY A 16 -9.77 -15.23 54.35
N THR A 17 -9.04 -15.34 53.18
CA THR A 17 -7.99 -14.36 52.81
C THR A 17 -8.47 -12.90 52.89
N PHE A 18 -9.74 -12.65 52.59
CA PHE A 18 -10.37 -11.32 52.62
C PHE A 18 -11.31 -11.15 53.80
N TYR A 19 -11.14 -11.97 54.85
CA TYR A 19 -11.92 -11.83 56.07
C TYR A 19 -11.76 -10.39 56.60
N ASP A 20 -12.89 -9.73 56.91
CA ASP A 20 -12.96 -8.34 57.44
C ASP A 20 -12.34 -7.26 56.56
N CYS A 21 -12.14 -7.53 55.24
CA CYS A 21 -11.65 -6.52 54.28
C CYS A 21 -12.77 -5.57 53.84
N ARG A 22 -13.38 -4.83 54.79
CA ARG A 22 -14.57 -3.96 54.59
C ARG A 22 -14.38 -2.83 53.59
N SER A 23 -13.13 -2.41 53.33
CA SER A 23 -12.78 -1.28 52.47
C SER A 23 -12.27 -1.74 51.07
N LEU A 24 -12.26 -3.03 50.80
CA LEU A 24 -11.81 -3.59 49.53
C LEU A 24 -12.89 -3.33 48.48
N SER A 25 -12.57 -2.53 47.46
CA SER A 25 -13.47 -2.10 46.39
C SER A 25 -13.02 -2.53 45.02
N THR A 26 -11.79 -3.05 44.86
CA THR A 26 -11.26 -3.50 43.58
C THR A 26 -10.37 -4.71 43.79
N ILE A 27 -10.62 -5.74 43.00
CA ILE A 27 -9.76 -6.92 42.86
C ILE A 27 -9.38 -7.04 41.39
N GLU A 28 -8.09 -7.02 41.09
CA GLU A 28 -7.57 -7.33 39.76
C GLU A 28 -7.02 -8.76 39.77
N CYS A 29 -7.56 -9.64 38.95
CA CYS A 29 -7.06 -11.01 38.81
C CYS A 29 -6.60 -11.23 37.37
N LYS A 30 -5.29 -11.35 37.17
CA LYS A 30 -4.66 -11.50 35.85
C LYS A 30 -4.66 -12.94 35.34
N SER A 31 -5.21 -13.90 36.09
CA SER A 31 -5.30 -15.30 35.67
C SER A 31 -6.45 -15.49 34.67
N LEU A 32 -6.19 -16.25 33.59
CA LEU A 32 -7.21 -16.64 32.60
C LEU A 32 -8.27 -17.61 33.20
N THR A 33 -7.93 -18.28 34.26
CA THR A 33 -8.84 -19.19 34.98
C THR A 33 -9.05 -18.68 36.41
N PRO A 34 -10.30 -18.73 36.95
CA PRO A 34 -10.56 -18.38 38.33
C PRO A 34 -9.71 -19.21 39.30
N PRO A 35 -8.90 -18.57 40.18
CA PRO A 35 -8.17 -19.32 41.20
C PRO A 35 -9.11 -20.10 42.10
N VAL A 36 -8.76 -21.36 42.41
CA VAL A 36 -9.56 -22.20 43.30
C VAL A 36 -9.33 -21.80 44.76
N THR A 37 -10.25 -22.19 45.62
CA THR A 37 -9.97 -22.12 47.05
C THR A 37 -8.99 -23.23 47.44
N ALA A 38 -7.88 -22.86 48.10
CA ALA A 38 -6.93 -23.84 48.61
C ALA A 38 -7.64 -24.83 49.58
N THR A 39 -7.27 -26.11 49.53
CA THR A 39 -7.90 -27.16 50.28
C THR A 39 -8.02 -26.87 51.78
N GLY A 40 -9.24 -26.79 52.28
CA GLY A 40 -9.67 -26.48 53.62
C GLY A 40 -11.20 -26.52 53.65
N ASN A 41 -11.86 -26.46 54.75
CA ASN A 41 -13.27 -26.73 55.06
C ASN A 41 -14.36 -26.11 54.13
N GLY A 42 -14.09 -25.83 52.85
CA GLY A 42 -15.08 -25.33 51.89
C GLY A 42 -15.41 -23.85 52.02
N ASP A 43 -14.73 -23.10 52.89
CA ASP A 43 -14.98 -21.68 53.11
C ASP A 43 -14.44 -20.84 51.96
N SER A 44 -15.27 -19.93 51.45
CA SER A 44 -14.87 -18.95 50.43
C SER A 44 -13.75 -18.04 50.93
N PRO A 45 -12.84 -17.57 50.06
CA PRO A 45 -11.89 -16.51 50.38
C PRO A 45 -12.57 -15.24 50.87
N PHE A 46 -13.84 -15.05 50.54
CA PHE A 46 -14.65 -13.85 50.79
C PHE A 46 -15.64 -14.01 51.93
N THR A 47 -15.29 -14.80 52.94
CA THR A 47 -16.11 -14.93 54.15
C THR A 47 -15.96 -13.72 55.07
N GLY A 48 -16.96 -13.45 55.93
CA GLY A 48 -16.94 -12.41 56.92
C GLY A 48 -17.53 -11.08 56.47
N ALA A 49 -16.92 -9.96 56.85
CA ALA A 49 -17.47 -8.62 56.59
C ALA A 49 -17.15 -8.02 55.21
N PHE A 50 -16.53 -8.79 54.32
CA PHE A 50 -16.34 -8.41 52.91
C PHE A 50 -17.72 -8.33 52.21
N LYS A 51 -17.91 -7.31 51.41
CA LYS A 51 -19.16 -7.06 50.65
C LYS A 51 -18.93 -7.18 49.15
N PRO A 52 -19.17 -8.38 48.54
CA PRO A 52 -18.91 -8.58 47.14
C PRO A 52 -19.67 -7.62 46.22
N GLU A 53 -20.88 -7.22 46.64
CA GLU A 53 -21.74 -6.29 45.95
C GLU A 53 -21.13 -4.88 45.77
N ASN A 54 -20.14 -4.49 46.59
CA ASN A 54 -19.45 -3.22 46.55
C ASN A 54 -18.04 -3.32 45.95
N CYS A 55 -17.65 -4.48 45.46
CA CYS A 55 -16.33 -4.75 44.90
C CYS A 55 -16.39 -4.99 43.40
N THR A 56 -15.54 -4.30 42.65
CA THR A 56 -15.34 -4.58 41.22
C THR A 56 -14.23 -5.61 41.05
N LEU A 57 -14.52 -6.69 40.36
CA LEU A 57 -13.55 -7.70 39.93
C LEU A 57 -13.14 -7.39 38.49
N LYS A 58 -11.85 -7.15 38.26
CA LYS A 58 -11.26 -6.98 36.94
C LYS A 58 -10.52 -8.25 36.54
N VAL A 59 -10.82 -8.82 35.38
CA VAL A 59 -10.28 -10.09 34.89
C VAL A 59 -9.86 -9.95 33.42
N PRO A 60 -9.07 -10.90 32.87
CA PRO A 60 -8.78 -10.92 31.44
C PRO A 60 -10.04 -10.87 30.60
N PHE A 61 -9.98 -10.20 29.45
CA PHE A 61 -11.14 -9.92 28.61
C PHE A 61 -11.91 -11.20 28.21
N THR A 62 -11.22 -12.24 27.77
CA THR A 62 -11.84 -13.51 27.35
C THR A 62 -12.30 -14.38 28.52
N SER A 63 -11.96 -14.03 29.73
CA SER A 63 -12.25 -14.80 30.94
C SER A 63 -13.50 -14.34 31.71
N ILE A 64 -14.16 -13.28 31.29
CA ILE A 64 -15.30 -12.69 32.01
C ILE A 64 -16.42 -13.73 32.24
N SER A 65 -16.78 -14.52 31.23
CA SER A 65 -17.82 -15.55 31.35
C SER A 65 -17.45 -16.61 32.39
N VAL A 66 -16.21 -17.10 32.34
CA VAL A 66 -15.71 -18.15 33.27
C VAL A 66 -15.69 -17.63 34.70
N TYR A 67 -15.35 -16.34 34.92
CA TYR A 67 -15.40 -15.74 36.24
C TYR A 67 -16.84 -15.51 36.73
N LYS A 68 -17.77 -15.11 35.85
CA LYS A 68 -19.20 -14.96 36.16
C LYS A 68 -19.85 -16.32 36.57
N GLU A 69 -19.44 -17.39 35.94
CA GLU A 69 -19.93 -18.75 36.23
C GLU A 69 -19.27 -19.39 37.47
N SER A 70 -18.19 -18.80 37.95
CA SER A 70 -17.48 -19.31 39.13
C SER A 70 -18.33 -19.17 40.41
N SER A 71 -18.50 -20.23 41.15
CA SER A 71 -19.19 -20.22 42.48
C SER A 71 -18.47 -19.32 43.51
N ILE A 72 -17.20 -19.02 43.31
CA ILE A 72 -16.38 -18.18 44.21
C ILE A 72 -16.45 -16.71 43.80
N TYR A 73 -16.30 -16.42 42.52
CA TYR A 73 -16.16 -15.05 41.99
C TYR A 73 -17.44 -14.48 41.41
N GLY A 74 -18.36 -15.32 40.93
CA GLY A 74 -19.67 -14.92 40.40
C GLY A 74 -20.61 -14.23 41.40
N ILE A 75 -20.22 -14.23 42.69
CA ILE A 75 -20.91 -13.43 43.73
C ILE A 75 -20.65 -11.93 43.63
N MET A 76 -19.64 -11.50 42.83
CA MET A 76 -19.36 -10.08 42.57
C MET A 76 -20.38 -9.52 41.57
N ASN A 77 -21.04 -8.43 41.94
CA ASN A 77 -22.04 -7.81 41.08
C ASN A 77 -21.42 -7.14 39.82
N THR A 78 -20.14 -6.77 39.91
CA THR A 78 -19.42 -6.06 38.85
C THR A 78 -18.16 -6.84 38.49
N ILE A 79 -18.19 -7.52 37.34
CA ILE A 79 -17.03 -8.20 36.73
C ILE A 79 -16.79 -7.54 35.38
N VAL A 80 -15.63 -6.90 35.21
CA VAL A 80 -15.24 -6.14 34.04
C VAL A 80 -13.87 -6.54 33.50
N PRO A 81 -13.55 -6.26 32.26
CA PRO A 81 -12.23 -6.59 31.71
C PRO A 81 -11.12 -5.73 32.33
N LEU A 82 -9.90 -6.28 32.35
CA LEU A 82 -8.66 -5.55 32.65
C LEU A 82 -8.26 -4.63 31.49
N ALA A 83 -8.53 -5.06 30.26
CA ALA A 83 -8.31 -4.29 29.05
C ALA A 83 -9.63 -3.74 28.51
N ASN A 84 -9.59 -2.50 28.04
CA ASN A 84 -10.67 -1.93 27.23
C ASN A 84 -10.29 -2.08 25.77
N ILE A 85 -11.22 -2.54 24.95
CA ILE A 85 -11.04 -2.78 23.52
C ILE A 85 -12.11 -2.01 22.77
N THR A 86 -11.71 -1.31 21.70
CA THR A 86 -12.65 -0.72 20.72
C THR A 86 -12.31 -1.20 19.33
N ALA A 87 -13.34 -1.35 18.49
CA ALA A 87 -13.28 -1.69 17.09
C ALA A 87 -13.94 -0.55 16.30
N ASP A 88 -13.20 0.15 15.45
CA ASP A 88 -13.67 1.33 14.70
C ASP A 88 -14.38 2.38 15.59
N ASN A 89 -13.87 2.59 16.81
CA ASN A 89 -14.39 3.44 17.89
C ASN A 89 -15.65 2.91 18.61
N GLU A 90 -16.11 1.71 18.33
CA GLU A 90 -17.19 1.04 19.08
C GLU A 90 -16.57 0.20 20.21
N GLU A 91 -17.15 0.26 21.41
CA GLU A 91 -16.71 -0.54 22.55
C GLU A 91 -17.00 -2.02 22.29
N VAL A 92 -15.97 -2.88 22.49
CA VAL A 92 -16.08 -4.32 22.33
C VAL A 92 -16.31 -4.95 23.71
N SER A 93 -17.41 -5.69 23.85
CA SER A 93 -17.72 -6.54 25.01
C SER A 93 -17.50 -8.01 24.64
N PRO A 94 -17.47 -8.92 25.64
CA PRO A 94 -17.41 -10.36 25.36
C PRO A 94 -18.53 -10.89 24.47
N GLU A 95 -19.67 -10.18 24.41
CA GLU A 95 -20.84 -10.53 23.60
C GLU A 95 -20.78 -9.94 22.18
N THR A 96 -19.86 -9.00 21.91
CA THR A 96 -19.71 -8.28 20.61
C THR A 96 -18.32 -8.45 20.01
N THR A 97 -17.63 -9.55 20.32
CA THR A 97 -16.28 -9.85 19.81
C THR A 97 -16.22 -10.01 18.29
N ASP A 98 -17.34 -10.27 17.64
CA ASP A 98 -17.49 -10.33 16.18
C ASP A 98 -17.15 -8.99 15.49
N LEU A 99 -17.27 -7.86 16.19
CA LEU A 99 -16.82 -6.56 15.70
C LEU A 99 -15.32 -6.58 15.32
N LEU A 100 -14.49 -7.32 16.04
CA LEU A 100 -13.06 -7.43 15.79
C LEU A 100 -12.72 -8.19 14.50
N ALA A 101 -13.61 -9.04 14.01
CA ALA A 101 -13.40 -9.81 12.79
C ALA A 101 -13.46 -8.95 11.51
N THR A 102 -14.03 -7.73 11.59
CA THR A 102 -14.21 -6.85 10.42
C THR A 102 -13.65 -5.45 10.61
N ALA A 103 -13.22 -5.11 11.82
CA ALA A 103 -12.67 -3.80 12.17
C ALA A 103 -11.45 -3.43 11.33
N LYS A 104 -11.36 -2.16 10.95
CA LYS A 104 -10.15 -1.58 10.34
C LYS A 104 -9.18 -1.08 11.39
N LYS A 105 -9.68 -0.55 12.50
CA LYS A 105 -8.91 0.04 13.60
C LYS A 105 -9.31 -0.62 14.91
N ILE A 106 -8.33 -1.10 15.65
CA ILE A 106 -8.51 -1.69 16.98
C ILE A 106 -7.72 -0.86 17.97
N THR A 107 -8.36 -0.45 19.07
CA THR A 107 -7.65 0.20 20.19
C THR A 107 -7.73 -0.69 21.40
N ILE A 108 -6.59 -0.91 22.05
CA ILE A 108 -6.47 -1.72 23.26
C ILE A 108 -5.78 -0.86 24.33
N SER A 109 -6.39 -0.76 25.50
CA SER A 109 -5.84 -0.01 26.63
C SER A 109 -6.05 -0.74 27.94
N GLY A 110 -5.32 -0.36 28.98
CA GLY A 110 -5.38 -1.03 30.29
C GLY A 110 -4.37 -2.18 30.40
N SER A 111 -4.64 -3.16 31.26
CA SER A 111 -3.73 -4.27 31.50
C SER A 111 -4.04 -5.46 30.57
N THR A 112 -3.03 -5.90 29.83
CA THR A 112 -3.11 -7.09 28.95
C THR A 112 -2.18 -8.15 29.50
N PRO A 113 -2.62 -8.98 30.45
CA PRO A 113 -1.75 -9.99 31.10
C PRO A 113 -1.28 -11.06 30.10
N ASP A 114 -2.00 -11.24 29.01
CA ASP A 114 -1.64 -12.11 27.90
C ASP A 114 -2.16 -11.47 26.58
N ALA A 115 -1.25 -10.93 25.76
CA ALA A 115 -1.63 -10.30 24.50
C ALA A 115 -2.15 -11.33 23.46
N LEU A 116 -1.76 -12.60 23.57
CA LEU A 116 -2.22 -13.67 22.68
C LEU A 116 -3.71 -13.95 22.86
N GLU A 117 -4.24 -13.74 24.06
CA GLU A 117 -5.67 -13.86 24.35
C GLU A 117 -6.51 -12.94 23.46
N ILE A 118 -6.11 -11.66 23.36
CA ILE A 118 -6.83 -10.67 22.58
C ILE A 118 -6.54 -10.86 21.10
N GLN A 119 -5.31 -11.19 20.72
CA GLN A 119 -4.92 -11.44 19.34
C GLN A 119 -5.79 -12.50 18.67
N ALA A 120 -6.14 -13.57 19.39
CA ALA A 120 -6.97 -14.65 18.86
C ALA A 120 -8.35 -14.15 18.33
N LEU A 121 -8.84 -13.00 18.82
CA LEU A 121 -10.14 -12.45 18.43
C LEU A 121 -10.12 -11.77 17.07
N PHE A 122 -8.95 -11.34 16.57
CA PHE A 122 -8.81 -10.67 15.29
C PHE A 122 -7.72 -11.27 14.38
N ALA A 123 -7.17 -12.42 14.74
CA ALA A 123 -6.05 -13.06 14.03
C ALA A 123 -6.34 -13.37 12.55
N SER A 124 -7.62 -13.53 12.17
CA SER A 124 -8.05 -13.77 10.78
C SER A 124 -8.54 -12.52 10.05
N ASN A 125 -8.49 -11.35 10.69
CA ASN A 125 -8.99 -10.11 10.09
C ASN A 125 -7.94 -9.48 9.16
N GLU A 126 -8.07 -9.67 7.85
CA GLU A 126 -7.22 -9.07 6.83
C GLU A 126 -7.50 -7.57 6.59
N LYS A 127 -8.58 -7.02 7.16
CA LYS A 127 -8.97 -5.61 6.97
C LYS A 127 -8.31 -4.68 7.98
N VAL A 128 -7.80 -5.21 9.10
CA VAL A 128 -7.21 -4.38 10.14
C VAL A 128 -5.94 -3.70 9.63
N THR A 129 -5.94 -2.37 9.64
CA THR A 129 -4.81 -1.54 9.19
C THR A 129 -4.05 -0.92 10.36
N SER A 130 -4.68 -0.84 11.54
CA SER A 130 -4.11 -0.19 12.71
C SER A 130 -4.55 -0.85 14.02
N ILE A 131 -3.58 -1.13 14.89
CA ILE A 131 -3.81 -1.56 16.27
C ILE A 131 -3.12 -0.55 17.20
N ASP A 132 -3.91 0.27 17.88
CA ASP A 132 -3.41 1.23 18.87
C ASP A 132 -3.35 0.59 20.26
N MET A 133 -2.14 0.38 20.75
CA MET A 133 -1.84 -0.13 22.09
C MET A 133 -1.10 0.88 22.96
N THR A 134 -1.08 2.15 22.58
CA THR A 134 -0.37 3.22 23.36
C THR A 134 -0.87 3.35 24.78
N GLY A 135 -2.12 2.98 25.04
CA GLY A 135 -2.76 2.97 26.36
C GLY A 135 -2.56 1.69 27.17
N VAL A 136 -1.78 0.72 26.67
CA VAL A 136 -1.48 -0.52 27.40
C VAL A 136 -0.48 -0.25 28.49
N ILE A 137 -0.75 -0.79 29.68
CA ILE A 137 0.09 -0.68 30.88
C ILE A 137 0.62 -2.06 31.29
N GLU A 138 1.80 -2.07 31.89
CA GLU A 138 2.52 -3.23 32.45
C GLU A 138 3.17 -4.13 31.40
N TYR A 139 2.42 -5.06 30.79
CA TYR A 139 2.94 -6.04 29.84
C TYR A 139 2.51 -5.67 28.44
N PHE A 140 3.47 -5.65 27.52
CA PHE A 140 3.24 -5.41 26.10
C PHE A 140 3.92 -6.49 25.27
N GLU A 141 3.17 -7.04 24.33
CA GLU A 141 3.63 -7.94 23.29
C GLU A 141 3.03 -7.48 21.96
N VAL A 142 3.83 -7.52 20.88
CA VAL A 142 3.38 -7.11 19.57
C VAL A 142 2.40 -8.13 19.01
N PRO A 143 1.13 -7.77 18.77
CA PRO A 143 0.18 -8.68 18.16
C PRO A 143 0.52 -8.92 16.68
N VAL A 144 0.22 -10.11 16.19
CA VAL A 144 0.32 -10.47 14.78
C VAL A 144 -1.05 -10.33 14.14
N ALA A 145 -1.19 -9.42 13.18
CA ALA A 145 -2.40 -9.26 12.37
C ALA A 145 -2.30 -10.11 11.09
N ALA A 146 -3.45 -10.54 10.54
CA ALA A 146 -3.51 -11.22 9.24
C ALA A 146 -3.06 -10.28 8.10
N ASN A 147 -3.39 -8.99 8.20
CA ASN A 147 -2.88 -7.97 7.28
C ASN A 147 -1.40 -7.67 7.59
N PRO A 148 -0.44 -8.01 6.70
CA PRO A 148 0.98 -7.74 6.94
C PRO A 148 1.32 -6.25 6.97
N ASN A 149 0.44 -5.38 6.43
CA ASN A 149 0.63 -3.92 6.41
C ASN A 149 0.06 -3.23 7.66
N CYS A 150 -0.52 -4.00 8.59
CA CYS A 150 -1.09 -3.43 9.81
C CYS A 150 -0.01 -2.73 10.64
N LEU A 151 -0.26 -1.48 11.02
CA LEU A 151 0.60 -0.73 11.95
C LEU A 151 0.18 -1.00 13.39
N VAL A 152 1.16 -1.29 14.25
CA VAL A 152 0.97 -1.40 15.70
C VAL A 152 1.58 -0.17 16.36
N TYR A 153 0.75 0.68 16.95
CA TYR A 153 1.18 1.81 17.75
C TYR A 153 1.40 1.33 19.20
N ALA A 154 2.66 1.22 19.59
CA ALA A 154 3.05 0.62 20.85
C ALA A 154 3.19 1.63 21.99
N PRO A 155 3.08 1.19 23.28
CA PRO A 155 3.36 2.06 24.42
C PRO A 155 4.78 2.62 24.37
N ALA A 156 4.98 3.82 24.90
CA ALA A 156 6.29 4.48 24.97
C ALA A 156 7.38 3.67 25.69
N SER A 157 6.98 2.75 26.56
CA SER A 157 7.87 1.85 27.30
C SER A 157 8.25 0.58 26.53
N ALA A 158 7.65 0.33 25.36
CA ALA A 158 7.90 -0.87 24.58
C ALA A 158 9.35 -0.94 24.09
N GLN A 159 9.93 -2.13 24.14
CA GLN A 159 11.31 -2.42 23.71
C GLN A 159 11.21 -3.57 22.68
N VAL A 160 10.80 -3.22 21.45
CA VAL A 160 10.60 -4.19 20.36
C VAL A 160 11.25 -3.69 19.07
N GLU A 161 11.69 -4.60 18.22
CA GLU A 161 12.29 -4.31 16.92
C GLU A 161 11.51 -4.92 15.75
N ASN A 162 10.24 -5.26 15.99
CA ASN A 162 9.37 -5.81 14.97
C ASN A 162 9.11 -4.79 13.86
N ASN A 163 8.92 -5.29 12.63
CA ASN A 163 8.45 -4.45 11.53
C ASN A 163 7.05 -3.89 11.82
N ASN A 164 6.72 -2.75 11.23
CA ASN A 164 5.40 -2.11 11.29
C ASN A 164 4.95 -1.74 12.71
N VAL A 165 5.90 -1.47 13.61
CA VAL A 165 5.64 -0.99 14.97
C VAL A 165 6.12 0.43 15.12
N VAL A 166 5.22 1.31 15.60
CA VAL A 166 5.47 2.73 15.85
C VAL A 166 5.53 2.97 17.36
N ILE A 167 6.65 3.49 17.86
CA ILE A 167 6.87 3.84 19.27
C ILE A 167 7.23 5.33 19.37
N ASN A 168 6.47 6.10 20.08
CA ASN A 168 6.70 7.55 20.22
C ASN A 168 6.87 8.27 18.87
N GLY A 169 6.05 7.93 17.87
CA GLY A 169 6.11 8.53 16.56
C GLY A 169 7.30 8.08 15.70
N THR A 170 7.99 6.99 16.04
CA THR A 170 9.11 6.46 15.27
C THR A 170 8.97 4.96 15.04
N ALA A 171 9.24 4.49 13.82
CA ALA A 171 9.32 3.09 13.46
C ALA A 171 10.75 2.75 12.97
N LYS A 172 11.30 1.63 13.46
CA LYS A 172 12.60 1.12 13.00
C LYS A 172 12.54 0.68 11.54
N LYS A 173 11.48 -0.03 11.20
CA LYS A 173 11.31 -0.58 9.85
C LYS A 173 9.83 -0.76 9.53
N ILE A 174 9.42 -0.22 8.39
CA ILE A 174 8.11 -0.46 7.78
C ILE A 174 8.31 -1.35 6.55
N VAL A 175 7.53 -2.43 6.48
CA VAL A 175 7.53 -3.36 5.34
C VAL A 175 6.10 -3.48 4.82
N LEU A 176 5.89 -3.02 3.58
CA LEU A 176 4.59 -3.02 2.94
C LEU A 176 4.53 -4.09 1.84
N THR A 177 3.44 -4.81 1.82
CA THR A 177 3.11 -5.86 0.85
C THR A 177 2.04 -5.33 -0.10
N ASP A 178 2.19 -5.59 -1.39
CA ASP A 178 1.22 -5.21 -2.43
C ASP A 178 -0.17 -5.81 -2.18
N ALA A 179 -1.20 -5.14 -2.67
CA ALA A 179 -2.61 -5.55 -2.62
C ALA A 179 -3.19 -5.76 -1.20
N MET A 180 -2.46 -5.43 -0.14
CA MET A 180 -2.96 -5.48 1.24
C MET A 180 -3.21 -4.05 1.75
N PRO A 181 -4.34 -3.78 2.43
CA PRO A 181 -4.70 -2.42 2.83
C PRO A 181 -3.68 -1.82 3.81
N PHE A 182 -3.45 -0.51 3.68
CA PHE A 182 -2.57 0.26 4.55
C PHE A 182 -3.24 1.56 4.98
N GLU A 183 -3.05 1.94 6.24
CA GLU A 183 -3.47 3.23 6.77
C GLU A 183 -2.55 3.65 7.93
N ALA A 184 -1.91 4.80 7.81
CA ALA A 184 -1.27 5.48 8.92
C ALA A 184 -2.32 6.37 9.61
N THR A 185 -2.54 6.17 10.90
CA THR A 185 -3.54 6.97 11.65
C THR A 185 -2.97 8.28 12.19
N THR A 186 -1.64 8.37 12.29
CA THR A 186 -0.90 9.56 12.72
C THR A 186 0.38 9.68 11.90
N ASP A 187 0.95 10.88 11.86
CA ASP A 187 2.28 11.09 11.31
C ASP A 187 3.33 10.36 12.14
N PHE A 188 4.34 9.79 11.47
CA PHE A 188 5.49 9.18 12.15
C PHE A 188 6.73 9.17 11.26
N HIS A 189 7.89 9.03 11.88
CA HIS A 189 9.18 8.82 11.21
C HIS A 189 9.48 7.33 11.05
N ALA A 190 10.00 6.90 9.89
CA ALA A 190 10.48 5.54 9.67
C ALA A 190 11.99 5.57 9.35
N ASP A 191 12.83 4.88 10.15
CA ASP A 191 14.27 4.77 9.88
C ASP A 191 14.49 4.08 8.51
N ALA A 192 13.65 3.10 8.18
CA ALA A 192 13.59 2.44 6.87
C ALA A 192 12.15 2.07 6.50
N ILE A 193 11.82 2.23 5.22
CA ILE A 193 10.55 1.76 4.67
C ILE A 193 10.77 1.08 3.32
N SER A 194 10.01 0.01 3.08
CA SER A 194 10.01 -0.70 1.81
C SER A 194 8.61 -1.17 1.42
N TYR A 195 8.37 -1.20 0.13
CA TYR A 195 7.19 -1.78 -0.49
C TYR A 195 7.63 -2.71 -1.61
N THR A 196 7.04 -3.89 -1.71
CA THR A 196 7.39 -4.87 -2.75
C THR A 196 6.16 -5.27 -3.55
N ARG A 197 6.30 -5.25 -4.88
CA ARG A 197 5.31 -5.73 -5.86
C ARG A 197 5.93 -6.76 -6.76
N THR A 198 5.23 -7.85 -7.02
CA THR A 198 5.65 -8.88 -7.98
C THR A 198 5.15 -8.54 -9.37
N ILE A 199 6.07 -8.54 -10.35
CA ILE A 199 5.75 -8.30 -11.77
C ILE A 199 5.57 -9.65 -12.46
N GLU A 200 4.40 -9.83 -13.07
CA GLU A 200 4.07 -11.07 -13.78
C GLU A 200 4.85 -11.18 -15.10
N GLU A 201 5.45 -12.34 -15.33
CA GLU A 201 6.20 -12.65 -16.57
C GLU A 201 5.30 -12.72 -17.82
N SER A 202 4.00 -12.93 -17.64
CA SER A 202 3.02 -13.12 -18.73
C SER A 202 2.77 -11.88 -19.59
N LEU A 203 3.12 -10.67 -19.09
CA LEU A 203 2.89 -9.43 -19.82
C LEU A 203 4.12 -9.03 -20.62
N THR A 204 4.04 -9.19 -21.94
CA THR A 204 5.05 -8.65 -22.87
C THR A 204 4.93 -7.14 -22.95
N THR A 205 6.04 -6.44 -22.69
CA THR A 205 6.07 -4.97 -22.70
C THR A 205 7.33 -4.47 -23.37
N ASN A 206 7.18 -3.82 -24.52
CA ASN A 206 8.24 -3.10 -25.20
C ASN A 206 7.92 -1.59 -25.30
N ALA A 207 8.85 -0.83 -25.84
CA ALA A 207 8.73 0.61 -25.91
C ALA A 207 7.61 1.11 -26.83
N GLN A 208 7.22 0.32 -27.82
CA GLN A 208 6.22 0.67 -28.84
C GLN A 208 4.80 0.28 -28.46
N GLU A 209 4.64 -0.60 -27.46
CA GLU A 209 3.32 -1.08 -27.05
C GLU A 209 2.70 -0.20 -25.97
N THR A 210 1.38 -0.11 -25.95
CA THR A 210 0.61 0.58 -24.90
C THR A 210 0.29 -0.32 -23.72
N THR A 211 0.70 -1.59 -23.74
CA THR A 211 0.38 -2.61 -22.72
C THR A 211 1.33 -2.59 -21.52
N GLY A 212 0.96 -3.25 -20.43
CA GLY A 212 1.79 -3.48 -19.26
C GLY A 212 1.75 -2.39 -18.19
N TRP A 213 0.99 -1.33 -18.39
CA TRP A 213 0.81 -0.31 -17.35
C TRP A 213 0.08 -0.83 -16.12
N ARG A 214 0.50 -0.36 -14.95
CA ARG A 214 -0.14 -0.60 -13.65
C ARG A 214 -0.23 0.71 -12.89
N GLY A 215 -1.31 0.89 -12.13
CA GLY A 215 -1.41 1.99 -11.18
C GLY A 215 -0.50 1.76 -9.99
N ILE A 216 0.08 2.84 -9.44
CA ILE A 216 0.85 2.76 -8.21
C ILE A 216 0.74 4.06 -7.41
N VAL A 217 0.63 3.93 -6.09
CA VAL A 217 0.77 5.00 -5.11
C VAL A 217 1.49 4.44 -3.89
N LEU A 218 2.43 5.18 -3.33
CA LEU A 218 3.13 4.78 -2.11
C LEU A 218 3.01 5.87 -1.05
N PRO A 219 2.96 5.53 0.25
CA PRO A 219 2.81 6.51 1.32
C PRO A 219 4.14 7.19 1.70
N PHE A 220 5.18 7.07 0.88
CA PHE A 220 6.51 7.63 1.11
C PHE A 220 7.19 8.05 -0.18
N ASP A 221 8.10 9.02 -0.10
CA ASP A 221 8.98 9.39 -1.20
C ASP A 221 9.99 8.27 -1.44
N VAL A 222 10.06 7.76 -2.69
CA VAL A 222 10.95 6.65 -3.02
C VAL A 222 12.35 7.17 -3.35
N SER A 223 13.36 6.65 -2.67
CA SER A 223 14.76 6.98 -2.94
C SER A 223 15.51 5.93 -3.77
N THR A 224 15.08 4.67 -3.69
CA THR A 224 15.72 3.56 -4.40
C THR A 224 14.67 2.56 -4.88
N ILE A 225 14.84 2.08 -6.11
CA ILE A 225 14.03 1.00 -6.68
C ILE A 225 14.98 -0.11 -7.11
N GLN A 226 14.75 -1.31 -6.60
CA GLN A 226 15.59 -2.48 -6.88
C GLN A 226 14.72 -3.61 -7.43
N ALA A 227 15.28 -4.38 -8.36
CA ALA A 227 14.63 -5.52 -8.95
C ALA A 227 15.65 -6.62 -9.28
N ARG A 228 15.15 -7.74 -9.76
CA ARG A 228 15.94 -8.76 -10.42
C ARG A 228 15.63 -8.73 -11.92
N ASN A 229 16.69 -8.67 -12.75
CA ASN A 229 16.51 -8.79 -14.19
C ASN A 229 16.32 -10.27 -14.61
N LYS A 230 16.01 -10.51 -15.87
CA LYS A 230 15.75 -11.87 -16.41
C LYS A 230 17.03 -12.72 -16.42
N ALA A 231 18.20 -12.11 -16.48
CA ALA A 231 19.49 -12.78 -16.31
C ALA A 231 19.77 -13.23 -14.86
N GLY A 232 18.90 -12.85 -13.89
CA GLY A 232 19.02 -13.21 -12.48
C GLY A 232 19.85 -12.26 -11.63
N GLU A 233 20.27 -11.12 -12.18
CA GLU A 233 21.11 -10.13 -11.50
C GLU A 233 20.25 -9.15 -10.69
N GLN A 234 20.73 -8.74 -9.51
CA GLN A 234 20.15 -7.64 -8.74
C GLN A 234 20.53 -6.31 -9.40
N VAL A 235 19.52 -5.52 -9.77
CA VAL A 235 19.71 -4.24 -10.46
C VAL A 235 18.96 -3.12 -9.75
N GLU A 236 19.48 -1.92 -9.84
CA GLU A 236 18.79 -0.69 -9.46
C GLU A 236 18.09 -0.10 -10.69
N LEU A 237 16.94 0.52 -10.51
CA LEU A 237 16.12 1.02 -11.61
C LEU A 237 16.14 2.53 -11.67
N SER A 238 16.04 3.09 -12.90
CA SER A 238 15.91 4.51 -13.18
C SER A 238 14.78 4.75 -14.19
N ALA A 239 13.86 5.66 -13.87
CA ALA A 239 12.78 6.01 -14.79
C ALA A 239 13.30 6.81 -16.00
N TYR A 240 12.66 6.60 -17.15
CA TYR A 240 12.85 7.47 -18.31
C TYR A 240 12.31 8.88 -18.01
N ASN A 241 13.06 9.91 -18.39
CA ASN A 241 12.59 11.30 -18.43
C ASN A 241 11.77 11.59 -19.71
N ALA A 242 11.33 12.83 -19.89
CA ALA A 242 10.52 13.27 -21.04
C ALA A 242 11.26 13.13 -22.38
N GLU A 243 12.59 13.22 -22.38
CA GLU A 243 13.46 13.07 -23.55
C GLU A 243 13.81 11.60 -23.84
N GLY A 244 13.28 10.65 -23.07
CA GLY A 244 13.57 9.22 -23.21
C GLY A 244 14.97 8.83 -22.70
N GLN A 245 15.56 9.61 -21.80
CA GLN A 245 16.85 9.36 -21.16
C GLN A 245 16.64 8.79 -19.75
N TYR A 246 17.58 8.01 -19.28
CA TYR A 246 17.64 7.47 -17.91
C TYR A 246 19.11 7.37 -17.43
N ASP A 247 19.33 7.11 -16.16
CA ASP A 247 20.66 6.82 -15.62
C ASP A 247 21.15 5.48 -16.16
N THR A 248 22.08 5.51 -17.11
CA THR A 248 22.60 4.31 -17.81
C THR A 248 23.44 3.38 -16.93
N SER A 249 23.74 3.76 -15.68
CA SER A 249 24.32 2.85 -14.69
C SER A 249 23.26 1.92 -14.04
N LYS A 250 21.98 2.11 -14.35
CA LYS A 250 20.82 1.41 -13.84
C LYS A 250 19.97 0.82 -14.95
N ASN A 251 19.00 -0.02 -14.63
CA ASN A 251 18.06 -0.52 -15.61
C ASN A 251 16.87 0.42 -15.77
N PRO A 252 16.35 0.60 -17.00
CA PRO A 252 15.27 1.53 -17.25
C PRO A 252 13.90 0.98 -16.88
N PHE A 253 12.97 1.89 -16.57
CA PHE A 253 11.53 1.62 -16.51
C PHE A 253 10.73 2.87 -16.86
N TRP A 254 9.42 2.75 -17.03
CA TRP A 254 8.54 3.88 -17.34
C TRP A 254 7.71 4.26 -16.12
N LEU A 255 7.72 5.54 -15.77
CA LEU A 255 6.91 6.17 -14.74
C LEU A 255 6.25 7.41 -15.30
N ARG A 256 4.93 7.55 -15.09
CA ARG A 256 4.20 8.72 -15.56
C ARG A 256 3.24 9.22 -14.49
N GLU A 257 3.14 10.52 -14.40
CA GLU A 257 2.15 11.24 -13.61
C GLU A 257 1.07 11.82 -14.53
N LEU A 258 -0.15 12.00 -14.00
CA LEU A 258 -1.23 12.66 -14.72
C LEU A 258 -1.07 14.18 -14.58
N THR A 259 -1.20 14.89 -15.70
CA THR A 259 -1.22 16.35 -15.77
C THR A 259 -2.45 16.80 -16.56
N THR A 260 -2.74 18.10 -16.56
CA THR A 260 -3.83 18.68 -17.36
C THR A 260 -3.68 18.48 -18.87
N GLU A 261 -2.47 18.16 -19.34
CA GLU A 261 -2.18 17.87 -20.76
C GLU A 261 -2.20 16.35 -21.06
N GLY A 262 -2.34 15.51 -20.04
CA GLY A 262 -2.30 14.07 -20.13
C GLY A 262 -1.15 13.46 -19.29
N PHE A 263 -0.75 12.23 -19.60
CA PHE A 263 0.33 11.55 -18.88
C PHE A 263 1.72 12.07 -19.27
N ALA A 264 2.48 12.60 -18.32
CA ALA A 264 3.85 13.08 -18.50
C ALA A 264 4.86 12.11 -17.85
N ALA A 265 6.03 11.93 -18.47
CA ALA A 265 7.12 11.15 -17.88
C ALA A 265 7.72 11.91 -16.68
N THR A 266 8.00 11.19 -15.61
CA THR A 266 8.64 11.73 -14.42
C THR A 266 9.72 10.77 -13.90
N GLN A 267 10.72 11.31 -13.22
CA GLN A 267 11.76 10.53 -12.54
C GLN A 267 11.60 10.62 -11.01
N THR A 268 10.67 11.44 -10.53
CA THR A 268 10.38 11.63 -9.12
C THR A 268 9.21 10.76 -8.70
N PHE A 269 9.34 10.06 -7.60
CA PHE A 269 8.29 9.26 -7.02
C PHE A 269 7.94 9.80 -5.63
N SER A 270 6.93 10.65 -5.57
CA SER A 270 6.53 11.36 -4.35
C SER A 270 5.45 10.62 -3.58
N ALA A 271 5.47 10.76 -2.26
CA ALA A 271 4.50 10.19 -1.35
C ALA A 271 3.05 10.58 -1.72
N ASN A 272 2.13 9.63 -1.59
CA ASN A 272 0.70 9.82 -1.76
C ASN A 272 0.26 10.37 -3.14
N THR A 273 1.14 10.29 -4.13
CA THR A 273 0.87 10.74 -5.50
C THR A 273 0.61 9.54 -6.40
N PRO A 274 -0.50 9.51 -7.16
CA PRO A 274 -0.80 8.41 -8.07
C PRO A 274 0.04 8.50 -9.35
N TYR A 275 0.58 7.35 -9.76
CA TYR A 275 1.34 7.19 -10.99
C TYR A 275 0.84 5.97 -11.77
N ILE A 276 1.18 5.91 -13.06
CA ILE A 276 1.22 4.67 -13.81
C ILE A 276 2.67 4.26 -14.05
N ILE A 277 2.94 2.96 -13.88
CA ILE A 277 4.29 2.40 -13.96
C ILE A 277 4.29 1.18 -14.88
N CYS A 278 5.40 0.98 -15.61
CA CYS A 278 5.60 -0.18 -16.45
C CYS A 278 7.08 -0.57 -16.51
N PHE A 279 7.34 -1.86 -16.58
CA PHE A 279 8.71 -2.40 -16.63
C PHE A 279 8.96 -3.09 -17.98
N PRO A 280 10.20 -3.05 -18.51
CA PRO A 280 10.55 -3.80 -19.71
C PRO A 280 10.40 -5.31 -19.50
N ASN A 281 9.67 -5.97 -20.38
CA ASN A 281 9.55 -7.42 -20.43
C ASN A 281 9.20 -7.87 -21.86
N SER A 282 10.19 -8.09 -22.71
CA SER A 282 9.99 -8.50 -24.09
C SER A 282 11.10 -9.42 -24.54
N SER A 283 10.77 -10.39 -25.40
CA SER A 283 11.75 -11.27 -26.05
C SER A 283 12.66 -10.52 -27.04
N GLU A 284 12.29 -9.30 -27.42
CA GLU A 284 13.08 -8.44 -28.31
C GLU A 284 14.14 -7.62 -27.55
N LEU A 285 14.05 -7.58 -26.21
CA LEU A 285 14.99 -6.89 -25.34
C LEU A 285 15.99 -7.85 -24.74
N ASP A 286 17.19 -7.33 -24.45
CA ASP A 286 18.24 -8.07 -23.73
C ASP A 286 17.72 -8.54 -22.37
N GLU A 287 18.07 -9.76 -21.95
CA GLU A 287 17.68 -10.34 -20.67
C GLU A 287 18.19 -9.53 -19.47
N HIS A 288 19.28 -8.78 -19.63
CA HIS A 288 19.82 -7.88 -18.60
C HIS A 288 18.97 -6.62 -18.39
N ILE A 289 18.08 -6.26 -19.36
CA ILE A 289 17.18 -5.11 -19.27
C ILE A 289 15.81 -5.52 -18.76
N ASN A 290 15.34 -6.72 -19.12
CA ASN A 290 14.03 -7.23 -18.74
C ASN A 290 13.91 -7.43 -17.24
N ILE A 291 12.79 -6.95 -16.65
CA ILE A 291 12.50 -7.03 -15.22
C ILE A 291 11.38 -8.04 -14.99
N ILE A 292 11.63 -8.99 -14.10
CA ILE A 292 10.66 -10.01 -13.68
C ILE A 292 10.70 -10.22 -12.16
N GLY A 293 9.59 -10.72 -11.61
CA GLY A 293 9.51 -11.01 -10.17
C GLY A 293 9.39 -9.76 -9.31
N ASP A 294 10.02 -9.76 -8.16
CA ASP A 294 9.84 -8.73 -7.16
C ASP A 294 10.59 -7.45 -7.49
N VAL A 295 9.85 -6.34 -7.47
CA VAL A 295 10.38 -4.97 -7.51
C VAL A 295 10.15 -4.34 -6.15
N THR A 296 11.23 -3.89 -5.50
CA THR A 296 11.21 -3.27 -4.18
C THR A 296 11.50 -1.78 -4.27
N PHE A 297 10.58 -0.99 -3.78
CA PHE A 297 10.67 0.46 -3.62
C PHE A 297 11.05 0.75 -2.17
N SER A 298 12.02 1.60 -1.92
CA SER A 298 12.51 1.86 -0.57
C SER A 298 12.96 3.29 -0.33
N ALA A 299 12.95 3.67 0.95
CA ALA A 299 13.53 4.89 1.45
C ALA A 299 14.11 4.68 2.85
N SER A 300 15.07 5.54 3.23
CA SER A 300 15.60 5.65 4.58
C SER A 300 15.25 7.02 5.15
N ASN A 301 15.04 7.11 6.47
CA ASN A 301 14.66 8.34 7.16
C ASN A 301 13.42 9.00 6.54
N ALA A 302 12.37 8.22 6.32
CA ALA A 302 11.15 8.68 5.66
C ALA A 302 10.14 9.26 6.67
N GLU A 303 9.56 10.40 6.33
CA GLU A 303 8.41 10.96 7.03
C GLU A 303 7.14 10.40 6.42
N ILE A 304 6.35 9.70 7.21
CA ILE A 304 5.07 9.13 6.82
C ILE A 304 3.96 9.99 7.41
N THR A 305 3.19 10.62 6.55
CA THR A 305 2.01 11.37 7.00
C THR A 305 0.83 10.45 7.28
N ALA A 306 -0.05 10.85 8.19
CA ALA A 306 -1.35 10.21 8.33
C ALA A 306 -2.01 10.09 6.95
N THR A 307 -2.55 8.91 6.65
CA THR A 307 -3.11 8.63 5.32
C THR A 307 -4.19 9.65 4.98
N PRO A 308 -4.00 10.46 3.92
CA PRO A 308 -4.94 11.50 3.58
C PRO A 308 -6.20 10.92 2.93
N VAL A 309 -7.27 11.71 2.90
CA VAL A 309 -8.33 11.50 1.92
C VAL A 309 -7.77 11.93 0.57
N PHE A 310 -7.62 10.99 -0.34
CA PHE A 310 -7.04 11.27 -1.66
C PHE A 310 -7.98 12.14 -2.49
N ASN A 311 -7.50 13.29 -2.90
CA ASN A 311 -8.17 14.14 -3.87
C ASN A 311 -7.86 13.65 -5.29
N ALA A 312 -8.78 13.92 -6.21
CA ALA A 312 -8.56 13.64 -7.61
C ALA A 312 -7.44 14.56 -8.17
N VAL A 313 -6.50 13.96 -8.90
CA VAL A 313 -5.52 14.68 -9.71
C VAL A 313 -6.17 14.97 -11.06
N GLU A 314 -6.25 16.26 -11.41
CA GLU A 314 -6.91 16.68 -12.64
C GLU A 314 -6.10 16.28 -13.87
N GLY A 315 -6.76 15.61 -14.80
CA GLY A 315 -6.23 15.29 -16.13
C GLY A 315 -6.95 16.06 -17.23
N LYS A 316 -6.63 15.75 -18.49
CA LYS A 316 -7.29 16.34 -19.66
C LYS A 316 -8.72 15.79 -19.82
N ASP A 317 -8.86 14.47 -19.89
CA ASP A 317 -10.10 13.79 -20.24
C ASP A 317 -10.78 13.13 -19.03
N PHE A 318 -10.02 12.86 -17.96
CA PHE A 318 -10.46 12.23 -16.72
C PHE A 318 -9.60 12.71 -15.55
N ASP A 319 -10.06 12.43 -14.34
CA ASP A 319 -9.32 12.71 -13.12
C ASP A 319 -8.87 11.40 -12.46
N MET A 320 -7.66 11.37 -11.88
CA MET A 320 -7.06 10.17 -11.30
C MET A 320 -7.02 10.23 -9.78
N ILE A 321 -7.41 9.15 -9.12
CA ILE A 321 -7.49 9.05 -7.66
C ILE A 321 -6.61 7.89 -7.19
N ALA A 322 -5.78 8.14 -6.18
CA ALA A 322 -4.99 7.13 -5.49
C ALA A 322 -5.81 6.35 -4.46
N THR A 323 -5.42 5.10 -4.16
CA THR A 323 -5.98 4.39 -3.02
C THR A 323 -4.97 3.49 -2.33
N LEU A 324 -4.99 3.47 -1.00
CA LEU A 324 -4.29 2.50 -0.15
C LEU A 324 -5.26 1.48 0.48
N GLN A 325 -6.52 1.51 0.03
CA GLN A 325 -7.60 0.63 0.45
C GLN A 325 -8.24 -0.02 -0.77
N THR A 326 -8.91 -1.15 -0.60
CA THR A 326 -9.75 -1.71 -1.66
C THR A 326 -10.91 -0.78 -1.96
N VAL A 327 -11.08 -0.41 -3.24
CA VAL A 327 -12.25 0.31 -3.73
C VAL A 327 -13.08 -0.65 -4.56
N PRO A 328 -14.31 -0.97 -4.14
CA PRO A 328 -15.20 -1.85 -4.90
C PRO A 328 -15.49 -1.29 -6.30
N THR A 329 -15.61 -2.18 -7.26
CA THR A 329 -16.05 -1.82 -8.61
C THR A 329 -17.42 -1.16 -8.59
N ALA A 330 -17.60 -0.12 -9.38
CA ALA A 330 -18.86 0.59 -9.54
C ALA A 330 -18.90 1.33 -10.89
N GLU A 331 -20.09 1.69 -11.34
CA GLU A 331 -20.29 2.53 -12.51
C GLU A 331 -19.60 3.89 -12.31
N GLY A 332 -18.82 4.32 -13.31
CA GLY A 332 -18.05 5.57 -13.25
C GLY A 332 -16.67 5.42 -12.60
N ILE A 333 -16.30 4.25 -12.09
CA ILE A 333 -14.96 3.90 -11.61
C ILE A 333 -14.25 3.06 -12.68
N TYR A 334 -13.12 3.56 -13.18
CA TYR A 334 -12.34 2.93 -14.25
C TYR A 334 -11.05 2.37 -13.69
N ALA A 335 -10.88 1.05 -13.79
CA ALA A 335 -9.66 0.34 -13.41
C ALA A 335 -8.77 0.07 -14.62
N ILE A 336 -7.46 0.01 -14.44
CA ILE A 336 -6.55 -0.47 -15.48
C ILE A 336 -6.88 -1.94 -15.75
N ASN A 337 -7.08 -2.30 -17.02
CA ASN A 337 -7.38 -3.66 -17.43
C ASN A 337 -6.18 -4.62 -17.25
N ASN A 338 -6.41 -5.91 -17.38
CA ASN A 338 -5.38 -6.94 -17.14
C ASN A 338 -4.17 -6.81 -18.09
N THR A 339 -4.37 -6.33 -19.31
CA THR A 339 -3.27 -6.10 -20.25
C THR A 339 -2.49 -4.82 -19.97
N GLY A 340 -3.02 -3.93 -19.14
CA GLY A 340 -2.40 -2.62 -18.86
C GLY A 340 -2.42 -1.68 -20.04
N SER A 341 -3.46 -1.73 -20.90
CA SER A 341 -3.59 -0.89 -22.09
C SER A 341 -4.60 0.24 -21.97
N SER A 342 -5.56 0.11 -21.07
CA SER A 342 -6.63 1.09 -20.88
C SER A 342 -7.23 1.04 -19.48
N PHE A 343 -7.82 2.15 -19.06
CA PHE A 343 -8.77 2.20 -17.96
C PHE A 343 -10.15 1.80 -18.49
N VAL A 344 -10.81 0.84 -17.83
CA VAL A 344 -12.11 0.29 -18.25
C VAL A 344 -13.14 0.46 -17.14
N ASN A 345 -14.32 0.97 -17.50
CA ASN A 345 -15.40 1.23 -16.58
C ASN A 345 -15.90 -0.06 -15.92
N ASN A 346 -16.14 -0.02 -14.60
CA ASN A 346 -16.75 -1.09 -13.81
C ASN A 346 -16.19 -2.50 -14.10
N SER A 347 -14.86 -2.60 -14.29
CA SER A 347 -14.23 -3.83 -14.76
C SER A 347 -13.75 -4.76 -13.65
N ARG A 348 -13.27 -4.20 -12.54
CA ARG A 348 -12.78 -4.91 -11.35
C ARG A 348 -12.70 -3.99 -10.15
N ASP A 349 -12.54 -4.56 -8.98
CA ASP A 349 -12.15 -3.83 -7.79
C ASP A 349 -10.74 -3.22 -7.96
N ILE A 350 -10.51 -2.06 -7.35
CA ILE A 350 -9.19 -1.44 -7.27
C ILE A 350 -8.49 -1.98 -6.03
N ALA A 351 -7.31 -2.54 -6.21
CA ALA A 351 -6.52 -3.03 -5.10
C ALA A 351 -5.82 -1.88 -4.33
N PRO A 352 -5.47 -2.08 -3.05
CA PRO A 352 -4.58 -1.17 -2.35
C PRO A 352 -3.27 -0.92 -3.12
N PHE A 353 -2.71 0.28 -2.99
CA PHE A 353 -1.53 0.79 -3.71
C PHE A 353 -1.72 0.96 -5.23
N GLU A 354 -2.96 0.99 -5.70
CA GLU A 354 -3.30 1.32 -7.08
C GLU A 354 -3.89 2.73 -7.20
N CYS A 355 -4.22 3.11 -8.44
CA CYS A 355 -5.02 4.27 -8.77
C CYS A 355 -6.11 3.88 -9.76
N TYR A 356 -7.16 4.69 -9.80
CA TYR A 356 -8.27 4.57 -10.73
C TYR A 356 -8.64 5.94 -11.28
N VAL A 357 -9.43 5.98 -12.33
CA VAL A 357 -9.89 7.26 -12.89
C VAL A 357 -11.42 7.36 -12.84
N ILE A 358 -11.88 8.61 -12.81
CA ILE A 358 -13.28 8.99 -12.92
C ILE A 358 -13.43 10.00 -14.06
N CYS A 359 -14.59 9.98 -14.72
CA CYS A 359 -14.89 11.01 -15.71
C CYS A 359 -14.93 12.39 -15.08
N LYS A 360 -14.54 13.42 -15.82
CA LYS A 360 -14.73 14.80 -15.40
C LYS A 360 -16.22 15.12 -15.18
N GLN A 361 -16.50 15.88 -14.14
CA GLN A 361 -17.88 16.32 -13.85
C GLN A 361 -18.46 17.10 -15.04
N GLY A 362 -19.67 16.69 -15.48
CA GLY A 362 -20.38 17.33 -16.58
C GLY A 362 -20.27 16.63 -17.93
N SER A 363 -19.51 15.53 -18.04
CA SER A 363 -19.54 14.66 -19.22
C SER A 363 -20.89 13.94 -19.30
N THR A 364 -21.67 14.20 -20.36
CA THR A 364 -22.96 13.57 -20.59
C THR A 364 -22.85 12.15 -21.20
N ASP A 365 -21.71 11.84 -21.81
CA ASP A 365 -21.41 10.58 -22.47
C ASP A 365 -20.07 10.05 -21.94
N ALA A 366 -20.10 9.34 -20.81
CA ALA A 366 -18.93 8.69 -20.26
C ALA A 366 -18.50 7.53 -21.18
N PRO A 367 -17.25 7.48 -21.69
CA PRO A 367 -16.79 6.40 -22.55
C PRO A 367 -16.67 5.10 -21.75
N ASP A 368 -16.69 3.95 -22.44
CA ASP A 368 -16.47 2.65 -21.80
C ASP A 368 -15.02 2.46 -21.32
N SER A 369 -14.08 3.18 -21.94
CA SER A 369 -12.65 3.10 -21.60
C SER A 369 -11.88 4.34 -22.01
N PHE A 370 -10.70 4.52 -21.35
CA PHE A 370 -9.67 5.50 -21.70
C PHE A 370 -8.36 4.76 -21.99
N ASP A 371 -7.78 4.99 -23.16
CA ASP A 371 -6.52 4.35 -23.54
C ASP A 371 -5.33 4.92 -22.76
N LEU A 372 -4.37 4.04 -22.44
CA LEU A 372 -3.13 4.40 -21.81
C LEU A 372 -2.07 4.78 -22.85
N PRO A 373 -1.12 5.67 -22.50
CA PRO A 373 -0.15 6.20 -23.45
C PRO A 373 0.85 5.14 -23.90
N ALA A 374 1.44 5.34 -25.10
CA ALA A 374 2.65 4.63 -25.50
C ALA A 374 3.81 4.95 -24.53
N LYS A 375 4.74 4.00 -24.31
CA LYS A 375 5.81 4.12 -23.31
C LYS A 375 6.93 5.07 -23.70
N LEU A 376 7.34 5.06 -24.95
CA LEU A 376 8.20 6.09 -25.47
C LEU A 376 7.32 7.20 -26.06
N PRO A 377 7.73 8.46 -25.99
CA PRO A 377 7.20 9.41 -26.91
C PRO A 377 7.41 8.78 -28.31
N THR A 378 6.31 8.47 -29.01
CA THR A 378 6.38 8.27 -30.45
C THR A 378 7.15 9.47 -30.95
N ALA A 379 8.40 9.25 -31.39
CA ALA A 379 9.39 10.22 -31.73
C ALA A 379 8.78 11.63 -31.82
N ILE A 380 8.93 12.44 -30.75
CA ILE A 380 8.42 13.81 -30.67
C ILE A 380 7.00 13.85 -31.24
N ASP A 381 5.95 13.99 -30.40
CA ASP A 381 4.76 14.67 -30.85
C ASP A 381 5.27 15.98 -31.39
N ASN A 382 5.61 15.96 -32.68
CA ASN A 382 5.94 17.15 -33.41
C ASN A 382 4.74 18.04 -33.15
N GLU A 383 4.99 19.20 -32.53
CA GLU A 383 4.30 20.36 -33.04
C GLU A 383 4.06 20.07 -34.51
N THR A 384 2.82 20.01 -34.93
CA THR A 384 2.42 19.91 -36.31
C THR A 384 3.29 20.86 -37.13
N VAL A 385 4.50 20.43 -37.50
CA VAL A 385 5.18 20.95 -38.64
C VAL A 385 4.32 20.49 -39.78
N THR A 386 3.41 21.35 -40.14
CA THR A 386 2.49 21.27 -41.22
C THR A 386 2.87 20.18 -42.23
N GLY A 387 2.16 19.04 -42.17
CA GLY A 387 1.73 18.42 -43.38
C GLY A 387 2.53 17.24 -43.94
N SER A 388 3.63 16.70 -43.34
CA SER A 388 4.32 15.57 -43.97
C SER A 388 4.52 14.38 -43.02
N LYS A 389 4.11 13.18 -43.45
CA LYS A 389 4.37 11.91 -42.79
C LYS A 389 5.57 11.22 -43.41
N ILE A 390 6.58 10.87 -42.61
CA ILE A 390 7.83 10.27 -43.08
C ILE A 390 7.98 8.87 -42.46
N TYR A 391 8.22 7.84 -43.28
CA TYR A 391 8.42 6.47 -42.83
C TYR A 391 9.25 5.67 -43.84
N THR A 392 9.67 4.47 -43.52
CA THR A 392 10.39 3.57 -44.41
C THR A 392 9.47 2.45 -44.90
N ALA A 393 9.58 2.11 -46.20
CA ALA A 393 8.94 0.98 -46.79
C ALA A 393 9.84 0.40 -47.89
N ASP A 394 10.02 -0.93 -47.90
CA ASP A 394 10.84 -1.65 -48.85
C ASP A 394 12.28 -1.09 -49.00
N GLY A 395 12.86 -0.64 -47.90
CA GLY A 395 14.21 -0.06 -47.86
C GLY A 395 14.33 1.35 -48.44
N ASN A 396 13.19 2.00 -48.72
CA ASN A 396 13.16 3.37 -49.25
C ASN A 396 12.53 4.33 -48.25
N LEU A 397 12.91 5.60 -48.32
CA LEU A 397 12.30 6.69 -47.56
C LEU A 397 11.00 7.11 -48.24
N VAL A 398 9.89 7.02 -47.54
CA VAL A 398 8.56 7.43 -48.05
C VAL A 398 8.11 8.68 -47.32
N ILE A 399 7.73 9.70 -48.05
CA ILE A 399 7.26 10.98 -47.56
C ILE A 399 5.86 11.24 -48.11
N ILE A 400 4.91 11.49 -47.25
CA ILE A 400 3.57 11.95 -47.59
C ILE A 400 3.45 13.38 -47.11
N SER A 401 3.25 14.34 -48.02
CA SER A 401 3.07 15.76 -47.69
C SER A 401 1.74 16.28 -48.21
N ASN A 402 1.09 17.15 -47.46
CA ASN A 402 -0.15 17.81 -47.89
C ASN A 402 0.13 19.05 -48.75
N GLU A 403 1.35 19.59 -48.68
CA GLU A 403 1.80 20.78 -49.39
C GLU A 403 3.20 20.54 -49.95
N PRO A 404 3.60 21.24 -51.03
CA PRO A 404 4.98 21.21 -51.50
C PRO A 404 5.93 21.68 -50.39
N THR A 405 6.95 20.86 -50.06
CA THR A 405 7.92 21.15 -49.00
C THR A 405 9.33 20.70 -49.35
N GLU A 406 10.31 21.11 -48.61
CA GLU A 406 11.70 20.71 -48.77
C GLU A 406 12.14 19.87 -47.56
N ILE A 407 12.67 18.69 -47.83
CA ILE A 407 13.07 17.71 -46.81
C ILE A 407 14.57 17.56 -46.82
N ALA A 408 15.21 17.77 -45.66
CA ALA A 408 16.63 17.55 -45.44
C ALA A 408 16.88 16.24 -44.71
N VAL A 409 17.79 15.43 -45.23
CA VAL A 409 18.23 14.14 -44.61
C VAL A 409 19.64 14.31 -44.10
N TYR A 410 19.86 14.03 -42.83
CA TYR A 410 21.17 14.11 -42.19
C TYR A 410 21.60 12.72 -41.72
N ASN A 411 22.89 12.43 -41.75
CA ASN A 411 23.44 11.25 -41.06
C ASN A 411 23.57 11.51 -39.54
N ILE A 412 23.92 10.44 -38.80
CA ILE A 412 24.08 10.53 -37.33
C ILE A 412 25.19 11.49 -36.85
N THR A 413 26.08 11.94 -37.75
CA THR A 413 27.14 12.92 -37.45
C THR A 413 26.67 14.33 -37.73
N GLY A 414 25.42 14.55 -38.14
CA GLY A 414 24.84 15.86 -38.47
C GLY A 414 25.21 16.40 -39.85
N GLN A 415 25.86 15.58 -40.70
CA GLN A 415 26.17 15.98 -42.08
C GLN A 415 24.92 15.73 -42.95
N MET A 416 24.53 16.76 -43.73
CA MET A 416 23.44 16.66 -44.71
C MET A 416 23.82 15.70 -45.84
N VAL A 417 23.00 14.67 -46.03
CA VAL A 417 23.18 13.62 -47.05
C VAL A 417 22.36 13.92 -48.29
N LEU A 418 21.15 14.47 -48.09
CA LEU A 418 20.22 14.74 -49.16
C LEU A 418 19.34 15.94 -48.80
N MET A 419 19.00 16.77 -49.80
CA MET A 419 17.93 17.75 -49.74
C MET A 419 16.99 17.46 -50.90
N GLN A 420 15.71 17.21 -50.61
CA GLN A 420 14.71 16.81 -51.62
C GLN A 420 13.49 17.70 -51.53
N LYS A 421 13.08 18.30 -52.68
CA LYS A 421 11.77 18.89 -52.80
C LYS A 421 10.73 17.81 -53.03
N VAL A 422 9.67 17.86 -52.27
CA VAL A 422 8.53 16.93 -52.35
C VAL A 422 7.27 17.75 -52.67
N GLU A 423 6.50 17.29 -53.60
CA GLU A 423 5.19 17.83 -53.94
C GLU A 423 4.12 17.29 -52.99
N ALA A 424 2.94 17.92 -53.01
CA ALA A 424 1.79 17.38 -52.29
C ALA A 424 1.45 15.95 -52.77
N GLY A 425 1.32 15.03 -51.80
CA GLY A 425 1.08 13.60 -52.10
C GLY A 425 2.21 12.70 -51.58
N LYS A 426 2.32 11.50 -52.12
CA LYS A 426 3.32 10.50 -51.73
C LYS A 426 4.56 10.62 -52.61
N THR A 427 5.70 10.84 -52.02
CA THR A 427 7.02 10.81 -52.66
C THR A 427 7.83 9.66 -52.07
N ILE A 428 8.51 8.87 -52.93
CA ILE A 428 9.43 7.82 -52.57
C ILE A 428 10.84 8.28 -52.91
N VAL A 429 11.73 8.32 -51.93
CA VAL A 429 13.14 8.67 -52.11
C VAL A 429 13.93 7.38 -52.12
N ASN A 430 14.50 7.05 -53.26
CA ASN A 430 15.32 5.88 -53.49
C ASN A 430 16.80 6.24 -53.36
N ASP A 431 17.67 5.23 -53.34
CA ASP A 431 19.14 5.38 -53.36
C ASP A 431 19.78 6.06 -52.16
N ILE A 432 19.09 6.07 -51.00
CA ILE A 432 19.75 6.39 -49.71
C ILE A 432 20.37 5.09 -49.19
N PRO A 433 21.69 5.09 -48.91
CA PRO A 433 22.33 3.88 -48.34
C PRO A 433 21.68 3.40 -47.07
N HIS A 434 21.71 2.09 -46.77
CA HIS A 434 21.25 1.59 -45.47
C HIS A 434 22.01 2.26 -44.33
N GLY A 435 21.28 2.76 -43.35
CA GLY A 435 21.85 3.47 -42.23
C GLY A 435 20.83 4.18 -41.36
N VAL A 436 21.32 4.90 -40.38
CA VAL A 436 20.47 5.73 -39.48
C VAL A 436 20.57 7.18 -39.93
N TYR A 437 19.43 7.81 -40.13
CA TYR A 437 19.28 9.18 -40.64
C TYR A 437 18.36 10.01 -39.74
N ILE A 438 18.54 11.31 -39.78
CA ILE A 438 17.63 12.30 -39.20
C ILE A 438 16.95 13.02 -40.36
N VAL A 439 15.64 12.95 -40.46
CA VAL A 439 14.83 13.53 -41.51
C VAL A 439 13.74 14.41 -40.86
N ASN A 440 13.78 15.72 -41.04
CA ASN A 440 12.90 16.67 -40.32
C ASN A 440 12.83 16.44 -38.82
N GLY A 441 13.98 16.17 -38.17
CA GLY A 441 14.04 15.88 -36.74
C GLY A 441 13.67 14.43 -36.35
N GLN A 442 13.17 13.61 -37.28
CA GLN A 442 12.84 12.20 -37.04
C GLN A 442 14.02 11.28 -37.32
N LYS A 443 14.29 10.34 -36.43
CA LYS A 443 15.25 9.25 -36.67
C LYS A 443 14.60 8.21 -37.57
N ILE A 444 15.23 7.96 -38.72
CA ILE A 444 14.78 6.99 -39.74
C ILE A 444 15.88 5.94 -39.88
N ILE A 445 15.52 4.68 -39.98
CA ILE A 445 16.42 3.57 -40.28
C ILE A 445 16.06 3.02 -41.66
N LEU A 446 16.99 3.09 -42.58
CA LEU A 446 16.87 2.56 -43.95
C LEU A 446 17.67 1.28 -44.08
#